data_e008046a3e72829f8c7b044e939e7469
#
_entry.id   e008046a3e72829f8c7b044e939e7469
#
_cell.length_a   1.000
_cell.length_b   1.000
_cell.length_c   1.000
_cell.angle_alpha   90.00
_cell.angle_beta   90.00
_cell.angle_gamma   90.00
#
_symmetry.space_group_name_H-M   'P 1'
#
loop_
_entity.id
_entity.type
_entity.pdbx_description
1 polymer ?
#
loop_
_entity_poly.entity_id
_entity_poly.type
_entity_poly.pdbx_seq_one_letter_code
_entity_poly.pdbx_strand_id
1 'polypeptide(L)'
;MLNEREQAAHDPTIAETAQGLSIAFEKLKAYISQSRAARFVLAVLEKLKGAIQMEKTLKTGKIGQFGAESRITYGGVKWVVLDARPNMSLCLAEDVLKDENGEVRYMAFDTDNKNDFAASSVRAFLNGDFLEELAAAGADKEVFVPIVLDLTSDDGLDDYGTDSAKIGLITDQMYRAFRKIIPKASEDYWTCTPLSTERNGYKSFVRYVNTSGALNDGSAYYGNGGVRPLCALKSDILVSYDEGEVNERKPSFGEMIGKALAEGLNKAIFGEGEEPKGILAEAEAQAAREKEQEDEDQKRADAVDMMKHIAVAFDIPAVIDEKEESHKNGKSLAEWLTNHSEQQKEARELYGWYSELKKAGFTDAQAFELIKG
;
A
#
# COMPACT_ATOMS: atom_id res chain seq x y z
N MET A 1 -39.80 -4.92 -10.58
CA MET A 1 -39.22 -5.54 -11.80
C MET A 1 -37.83 -6.05 -11.34
N LEU A 2 -37.68 -7.35 -11.21
CA LEU A 2 -36.42 -7.99 -10.92
C LEU A 2 -35.50 -7.82 -12.13
N ASN A 3 -34.22 -7.49 -11.87
CA ASN A 3 -33.20 -7.24 -12.87
C ASN A 3 -32.94 -8.52 -13.69
N GLU A 4 -32.65 -8.41 -15.00
CA GLU A 4 -32.40 -9.55 -15.91
C GLU A 4 -31.34 -10.56 -15.40
N ARG A 5 -30.41 -10.12 -14.53
CA ARG A 5 -29.42 -10.97 -13.86
C ARG A 5 -30.02 -11.85 -12.75
N GLU A 6 -31.06 -11.42 -12.07
CA GLU A 6 -31.75 -12.21 -11.04
C GLU A 6 -32.71 -13.21 -11.69
N GLN A 7 -33.23 -12.91 -12.89
CA GLN A 7 -34.04 -13.87 -13.67
C GLN A 7 -33.18 -15.00 -14.25
N ALA A 8 -31.95 -14.72 -14.69
CA ALA A 8 -31.04 -15.77 -15.19
C ALA A 8 -30.59 -16.76 -14.10
N ALA A 9 -30.55 -16.34 -12.83
CA ALA A 9 -30.19 -17.22 -11.72
C ALA A 9 -31.32 -18.22 -11.32
N HIS A 10 -32.55 -18.01 -11.80
CA HIS A 10 -33.73 -18.86 -11.52
C HIS A 10 -34.25 -19.59 -12.76
N ASP A 11 -33.47 -19.65 -13.85
CA ASP A 11 -33.84 -20.39 -15.05
C ASP A 11 -33.67 -21.92 -14.79
N PRO A 12 -34.74 -22.70 -14.75
CA PRO A 12 -34.70 -24.13 -14.51
C PRO A 12 -33.84 -24.88 -15.53
N THR A 13 -33.70 -24.37 -16.76
CA THR A 13 -32.87 -24.93 -17.82
C THR A 13 -31.36 -24.92 -17.46
N ILE A 14 -30.90 -23.90 -16.75
CA ILE A 14 -29.49 -23.81 -16.29
C ILE A 14 -29.24 -24.79 -15.17
N ALA A 15 -30.19 -24.97 -14.24
CA ALA A 15 -30.08 -25.94 -13.14
C ALA A 15 -30.11 -27.37 -13.66
N GLU A 16 -30.98 -27.70 -14.61
CA GLU A 16 -31.07 -29.03 -15.25
C GLU A 16 -29.80 -29.32 -16.08
N THR A 17 -29.26 -28.34 -16.77
CA THR A 17 -28.00 -28.48 -17.54
C THR A 17 -26.82 -28.74 -16.63
N ALA A 18 -26.74 -28.03 -15.49
CA ALA A 18 -25.68 -28.23 -14.48
C ALA A 18 -25.76 -29.61 -13.82
N GLN A 19 -26.98 -30.11 -13.55
CA GLN A 19 -27.22 -31.42 -12.99
C GLN A 19 -26.90 -32.51 -14.02
N GLY A 20 -27.27 -32.34 -15.28
CA GLY A 20 -26.93 -33.24 -16.40
C GLY A 20 -25.40 -33.37 -16.60
N LEU A 21 -24.68 -32.23 -16.55
CA LEU A 21 -23.22 -32.19 -16.63
C LEU A 21 -22.56 -32.88 -15.42
N SER A 22 -23.11 -32.74 -14.22
CA SER A 22 -22.60 -33.40 -13.03
C SER A 22 -22.74 -34.92 -13.13
N ILE A 23 -23.87 -35.44 -13.61
CA ILE A 23 -24.12 -36.87 -13.84
C ILE A 23 -23.21 -37.43 -14.95
N ALA A 24 -23.04 -36.71 -16.02
CA ALA A 24 -22.11 -37.05 -17.12
C ALA A 24 -20.65 -37.12 -16.64
N PHE A 25 -20.26 -36.20 -15.79
CA PHE A 25 -18.91 -36.13 -15.20
C PHE A 25 -18.66 -37.36 -14.27
N GLU A 26 -19.59 -37.72 -13.43
CA GLU A 26 -19.44 -38.90 -12.56
C GLU A 26 -19.41 -40.20 -13.36
N LYS A 27 -20.20 -40.33 -14.43
CA LYS A 27 -20.13 -41.48 -15.35
C LYS A 27 -18.80 -41.53 -16.11
N LEU A 28 -18.29 -40.40 -16.54
CA LEU A 28 -16.97 -40.28 -17.19
C LEU A 28 -15.84 -40.65 -16.21
N LYS A 29 -15.93 -40.23 -14.96
CA LYS A 29 -15.01 -40.56 -13.88
C LYS A 29 -14.92 -42.07 -13.62
N ALA A 30 -16.04 -42.76 -13.62
CA ALA A 30 -16.11 -44.19 -13.47
C ALA A 30 -15.51 -44.95 -14.66
N TYR A 31 -15.70 -44.46 -15.88
CA TYR A 31 -15.14 -45.05 -17.12
C TYR A 31 -13.60 -44.85 -17.25
N ILE A 32 -13.13 -43.71 -16.79
CA ILE A 32 -11.74 -43.24 -16.95
C ILE A 32 -10.79 -43.80 -15.87
N SER A 33 -11.30 -44.34 -14.77
CA SER A 33 -10.47 -44.80 -13.63
C SER A 33 -9.44 -45.92 -13.97
N GLN A 34 -9.49 -46.49 -15.18
CA GLN A 34 -8.66 -47.62 -15.57
C GLN A 34 -7.37 -47.32 -16.34
N SER A 35 -7.16 -46.04 -16.81
CA SER A 35 -5.94 -45.69 -17.55
C SER A 35 -5.15 -44.57 -16.88
N ARG A 36 -3.79 -44.61 -17.03
CA ARG A 36 -2.86 -43.63 -16.44
C ARG A 36 -3.03 -42.20 -17.08
N ALA A 37 -3.33 -42.17 -18.38
CA ALA A 37 -3.58 -40.91 -19.11
C ALA A 37 -4.88 -40.26 -18.63
N ALA A 38 -5.87 -41.04 -18.31
CA ALA A 38 -7.15 -40.59 -17.86
C ALA A 38 -7.13 -40.04 -16.42
N ARG A 39 -6.28 -40.59 -15.55
CA ARG A 39 -6.05 -40.02 -14.21
C ARG A 39 -5.43 -38.64 -14.28
N PHE A 40 -4.55 -38.39 -15.27
CA PHE A 40 -3.97 -37.07 -15.52
C PHE A 40 -5.04 -36.06 -15.99
N VAL A 41 -5.88 -36.45 -16.96
CA VAL A 41 -6.99 -35.60 -17.43
C VAL A 41 -7.99 -35.31 -16.31
N LEU A 42 -8.27 -36.28 -15.46
CA LEU A 42 -9.15 -36.07 -14.29
C LEU A 42 -8.54 -35.07 -13.30
N ALA A 43 -7.25 -35.16 -13.02
CA ALA A 43 -6.55 -34.22 -12.13
C ALA A 43 -6.54 -32.77 -12.70
N VAL A 44 -6.38 -32.64 -14.02
CA VAL A 44 -6.49 -31.34 -14.70
C VAL A 44 -7.93 -30.81 -14.63
N LEU A 45 -8.93 -31.66 -14.87
CA LEU A 45 -10.34 -31.27 -14.79
C LEU A 45 -10.78 -30.90 -13.35
N GLU A 46 -10.28 -31.59 -12.34
CA GLU A 46 -10.52 -31.24 -10.93
C GLU A 46 -9.86 -29.89 -10.58
N LYS A 47 -8.64 -29.63 -11.07
CA LYS A 47 -7.99 -28.33 -10.93
C LYS A 47 -8.78 -27.21 -11.64
N LEU A 48 -9.26 -27.46 -12.86
CA LEU A 48 -10.11 -26.53 -13.61
C LEU A 48 -11.47 -26.32 -12.92
N LYS A 49 -12.08 -27.36 -12.39
CA LYS A 49 -13.33 -27.26 -11.62
C LYS A 49 -13.13 -26.47 -10.33
N GLY A 50 -12.02 -26.65 -9.63
CA GLY A 50 -11.63 -25.85 -8.48
C GLY A 50 -11.43 -24.38 -8.85
N ALA A 51 -10.78 -24.07 -9.98
CA ALA A 51 -10.60 -22.72 -10.49
C ALA A 51 -11.95 -22.08 -10.88
N ILE A 52 -12.81 -22.80 -11.60
CA ILE A 52 -14.17 -22.33 -11.97
C ILE A 52 -15.06 -22.12 -10.73
N GLN A 53 -14.93 -22.98 -9.72
CA GLN A 53 -15.68 -22.84 -8.46
C GLN A 53 -15.15 -21.65 -7.63
N MET A 54 -13.83 -21.38 -7.67
CA MET A 54 -13.25 -20.17 -7.07
C MET A 54 -13.69 -18.90 -7.81
N GLU A 55 -13.74 -18.93 -9.15
CA GLU A 55 -14.19 -17.77 -9.96
C GLU A 55 -15.67 -17.40 -9.68
N LYS A 56 -16.47 -18.37 -9.23
CA LYS A 56 -17.91 -18.17 -8.94
C LYS A 56 -18.19 -17.51 -7.58
N THR A 57 -17.20 -17.46 -6.67
CA THR A 57 -17.32 -16.90 -5.32
C THR A 57 -16.60 -15.55 -5.16
N LEU A 58 -15.63 -15.23 -6.02
CA LEU A 58 -14.87 -14.00 -5.92
C LEU A 58 -15.69 -12.82 -6.45
N LYS A 59 -16.04 -11.91 -5.56
CA LYS A 59 -16.62 -10.61 -5.88
C LYS A 59 -15.52 -9.55 -5.98
N THR A 60 -15.84 -8.43 -6.61
CA THR A 60 -14.97 -7.26 -6.67
C THR A 60 -15.61 -6.09 -5.94
N GLY A 61 -14.81 -5.34 -5.21
CA GLY A 61 -15.26 -4.15 -4.49
C GLY A 61 -14.10 -3.22 -4.17
N LYS A 62 -14.41 -1.97 -3.80
CA LYS A 62 -13.38 -1.03 -3.36
C LYS A 62 -12.84 -1.44 -1.99
N ILE A 63 -11.50 -1.50 -1.85
CA ILE A 63 -10.89 -1.90 -0.57
C ILE A 63 -11.31 -0.98 0.59
N GLY A 64 -11.55 0.31 0.34
CA GLY A 64 -11.96 1.27 1.35
C GLY A 64 -13.32 1.01 2.01
N GLN A 65 -14.13 0.09 1.47
CA GLN A 65 -15.38 -0.36 2.11
C GLN A 65 -15.16 -1.46 3.16
N PHE A 66 -13.98 -2.08 3.17
CA PHE A 66 -13.66 -3.21 4.04
C PHE A 66 -12.95 -2.75 5.32
N GLY A 67 -13.36 -3.29 6.45
CA GLY A 67 -12.76 -3.05 7.76
C GLY A 67 -11.61 -3.99 8.08
N ALA A 68 -11.05 -3.82 9.27
CA ALA A 68 -10.02 -4.72 9.79
C ALA A 68 -10.50 -6.18 9.79
N GLU A 69 -9.56 -7.12 9.71
CA GLU A 69 -9.75 -8.57 9.59
C GLU A 69 -10.30 -9.03 8.24
N SER A 70 -10.72 -8.12 7.34
CA SER A 70 -11.15 -8.49 5.99
C SER A 70 -10.01 -9.12 5.21
N ARG A 71 -10.34 -10.17 4.47
CA ARG A 71 -9.41 -10.83 3.54
C ARG A 71 -9.76 -10.45 2.12
N ILE A 72 -8.76 -9.93 1.42
CA ILE A 72 -8.90 -9.49 0.03
C ILE A 72 -7.78 -10.10 -0.81
N THR A 73 -7.99 -10.16 -2.10
CA THR A 73 -6.96 -10.58 -3.07
C THR A 73 -6.62 -9.42 -3.99
N TYR A 74 -5.32 -9.10 -4.08
CA TYR A 74 -4.81 -8.10 -5.00
C TYR A 74 -3.40 -8.49 -5.48
N GLY A 75 -3.12 -8.37 -6.77
CA GLY A 75 -1.85 -8.78 -7.37
C GLY A 75 -1.53 -10.27 -7.16
N GLY A 76 -2.54 -11.14 -7.16
CA GLY A 76 -2.37 -12.59 -6.94
C GLY A 76 -2.09 -12.99 -5.49
N VAL A 77 -1.97 -12.04 -4.57
CA VAL A 77 -1.70 -12.29 -3.14
C VAL A 77 -2.97 -12.07 -2.33
N LYS A 78 -3.23 -12.95 -1.36
CA LYS A 78 -4.24 -12.75 -0.32
C LYS A 78 -3.68 -11.87 0.79
N TRP A 79 -4.45 -10.84 1.15
CA TRP A 79 -4.07 -9.85 2.15
C TRP A 79 -5.12 -9.81 3.27
N VAL A 80 -4.66 -9.57 4.48
CA VAL A 80 -5.51 -9.25 5.63
C VAL A 80 -5.43 -7.76 5.89
N VAL A 81 -6.57 -7.08 5.93
CA VAL A 81 -6.64 -5.66 6.29
C VAL A 81 -6.38 -5.54 7.80
N LEU A 82 -5.31 -4.88 8.18
CA LEU A 82 -4.95 -4.60 9.57
C LEU A 82 -5.59 -3.31 10.08
N ASP A 83 -5.56 -2.25 9.25
CA ASP A 83 -6.12 -0.94 9.56
C ASP A 83 -6.74 -0.33 8.29
N ALA A 84 -7.98 0.12 8.40
CA ALA A 84 -8.75 0.69 7.30
C ALA A 84 -9.01 2.17 7.55
N ARG A 85 -8.29 3.02 6.83
CA ARG A 85 -8.43 4.47 6.89
C ARG A 85 -9.18 5.01 5.68
N PRO A 86 -9.67 6.26 5.70
CA PRO A 86 -10.39 6.85 4.58
C PRO A 86 -9.64 6.78 3.25
N ASN A 87 -8.32 7.02 3.26
CA ASN A 87 -7.51 7.15 2.07
C ASN A 87 -6.68 5.91 1.73
N MET A 88 -6.47 5.02 2.70
CA MET A 88 -5.64 3.83 2.52
C MET A 88 -6.03 2.71 3.49
N SER A 89 -5.70 1.48 3.13
CA SER A 89 -5.81 0.31 3.98
C SER A 89 -4.44 -0.32 4.17
N LEU A 90 -4.01 -0.49 5.44
CA LEU A 90 -2.79 -1.22 5.79
C LEU A 90 -3.08 -2.71 5.72
N CYS A 91 -2.32 -3.44 4.93
CA CYS A 91 -2.54 -4.84 4.62
C CYS A 91 -1.28 -5.68 4.88
N LEU A 92 -1.44 -6.83 5.52
CA LEU A 92 -0.40 -7.85 5.67
C LEU A 92 -0.78 -9.05 4.81
N ALA A 93 0.17 -9.65 4.11
CA ALA A 93 -0.10 -10.91 3.43
C ALA A 93 -0.69 -11.94 4.41
N GLU A 94 -1.69 -12.70 3.98
CA GLU A 94 -2.38 -13.67 4.85
C GLU A 94 -1.42 -14.73 5.40
N ASP A 95 -0.46 -15.16 4.57
CA ASP A 95 0.58 -16.13 4.89
C ASP A 95 1.94 -15.65 4.35
N VAL A 96 2.99 -16.40 4.60
CA VAL A 96 4.29 -16.22 3.96
C VAL A 96 4.19 -16.44 2.46
N LEU A 97 5.06 -15.79 1.69
CA LEU A 97 5.10 -15.96 0.23
C LEU A 97 5.42 -17.40 -0.15
N LYS A 98 4.75 -17.87 -1.18
CA LYS A 98 4.94 -19.18 -1.78
C LYS A 98 5.31 -19.05 -3.26
N ASP A 99 5.98 -20.04 -3.78
CA ASP A 99 6.26 -20.15 -5.21
C ASP A 99 5.04 -20.70 -5.98
N GLU A 100 5.20 -20.88 -7.29
CA GLU A 100 4.19 -21.44 -8.20
C GLU A 100 3.77 -22.89 -7.86
N ASN A 101 4.61 -23.62 -7.12
CA ASN A 101 4.34 -24.98 -6.67
C ASN A 101 3.65 -25.03 -5.30
N GLY A 102 3.50 -23.86 -4.64
CA GLY A 102 2.95 -23.72 -3.31
C GLY A 102 3.97 -23.94 -2.19
N GLU A 103 5.27 -24.05 -2.52
CA GLU A 103 6.35 -24.17 -1.55
C GLU A 103 6.74 -22.79 -1.00
N VAL A 104 7.11 -22.72 0.28
CA VAL A 104 7.48 -21.48 0.94
C VAL A 104 8.76 -20.89 0.32
N ARG A 105 8.72 -19.60 0.01
CA ARG A 105 9.88 -18.84 -0.45
C ARG A 105 10.68 -18.36 0.75
N TYR A 106 11.62 -19.19 1.18
CA TYR A 106 12.56 -18.80 2.22
C TYR A 106 13.66 -17.91 1.66
N MET A 107 14.06 -16.92 2.44
CA MET A 107 15.24 -16.11 2.13
C MET A 107 15.91 -15.56 3.38
N ALA A 108 17.19 -15.23 3.26
CA ALA A 108 17.88 -14.46 4.27
C ALA A 108 17.26 -13.06 4.39
N PHE A 109 17.22 -12.51 5.60
CA PHE A 109 16.87 -11.11 5.77
C PHE A 109 17.88 -10.22 5.05
N ASP A 110 19.16 -10.52 5.22
CA ASP A 110 20.23 -9.86 4.51
C ASP A 110 21.42 -10.79 4.25
N THR A 111 21.91 -10.82 3.01
CA THR A 111 23.04 -11.68 2.60
C THR A 111 24.37 -11.26 3.20
N ASP A 112 24.51 -9.99 3.60
CA ASP A 112 25.70 -9.45 4.29
C ASP A 112 25.60 -9.59 5.82
N ASN A 113 24.56 -10.28 6.31
CA ASN A 113 24.30 -10.50 7.73
C ASN A 113 24.16 -9.20 8.54
N LYS A 114 23.46 -8.23 7.98
CA LYS A 114 23.11 -6.97 8.63
C LYS A 114 21.62 -6.95 8.97
N ASN A 115 21.28 -6.35 10.09
CA ASN A 115 19.90 -6.28 10.55
C ASN A 115 19.22 -4.93 10.30
N ASP A 116 19.83 -4.06 9.50
CA ASP A 116 19.24 -2.82 9.01
C ASP A 116 18.31 -3.13 7.82
N PHE A 117 17.01 -3.01 8.03
CA PHE A 117 16.01 -3.27 6.98
C PHE A 117 16.21 -2.36 5.77
N ALA A 118 16.52 -1.08 5.97
CA ALA A 118 16.66 -0.12 4.88
C ALA A 118 17.71 -0.52 3.83
N ALA A 119 18.74 -1.25 4.24
CA ALA A 119 19.83 -1.73 3.39
C ALA A 119 19.74 -3.23 3.08
N SER A 120 18.70 -3.95 3.55
CA SER A 120 18.63 -5.41 3.49
C SER A 120 18.28 -5.98 2.12
N SER A 121 18.73 -7.21 1.88
CA SER A 121 18.38 -7.98 0.68
C SER A 121 16.86 -8.24 0.58
N VAL A 122 16.17 -8.48 1.69
CA VAL A 122 14.73 -8.70 1.70
C VAL A 122 13.96 -7.44 1.29
N ARG A 123 14.40 -6.26 1.72
CA ARG A 123 13.81 -4.99 1.28
C ARG A 123 14.00 -4.77 -0.23
N ALA A 124 15.20 -5.03 -0.72
CA ALA A 124 15.49 -4.92 -2.15
C ALA A 124 14.59 -5.85 -2.97
N PHE A 125 14.42 -7.09 -2.55
CA PHE A 125 13.50 -8.05 -3.16
C PHE A 125 12.05 -7.55 -3.13
N LEU A 126 11.55 -7.09 -1.99
CA LEU A 126 10.16 -6.65 -1.82
C LEU A 126 9.80 -5.46 -2.73
N ASN A 127 10.72 -4.50 -2.90
CA ASN A 127 10.49 -3.30 -3.71
C ASN A 127 11.05 -3.39 -5.15
N GLY A 128 11.68 -4.51 -5.50
CA GLY A 128 12.13 -4.88 -6.83
C GLY A 128 11.29 -6.03 -7.39
N ASP A 129 11.84 -7.24 -7.36
CA ASP A 129 11.28 -8.42 -8.03
C ASP A 129 9.85 -8.73 -7.58
N PHE A 130 9.55 -8.68 -6.28
CA PHE A 130 8.21 -8.97 -5.79
C PHE A 130 7.18 -7.92 -6.24
N LEU A 131 7.54 -6.63 -6.28
CA LEU A 131 6.65 -5.59 -6.80
C LEU A 131 6.39 -5.77 -8.30
N GLU A 132 7.37 -6.27 -9.07
CA GLU A 132 7.17 -6.64 -10.48
C GLU A 132 6.27 -7.90 -10.61
N GLU A 133 6.42 -8.90 -9.75
CA GLU A 133 5.53 -10.08 -9.70
C GLU A 133 4.07 -9.67 -9.45
N LEU A 134 3.82 -8.76 -8.50
CA LEU A 134 2.48 -8.22 -8.25
C LEU A 134 1.92 -7.50 -9.49
N ALA A 135 2.76 -6.72 -10.19
CA ALA A 135 2.37 -6.03 -11.41
C ALA A 135 2.05 -7.02 -12.54
N ALA A 136 2.86 -8.06 -12.71
CA ALA A 136 2.61 -9.14 -13.66
C ALA A 136 1.29 -9.89 -13.37
N ALA A 137 0.89 -9.97 -12.10
CA ALA A 137 -0.39 -10.51 -11.65
C ALA A 137 -1.56 -9.49 -11.70
N GLY A 138 -1.35 -8.33 -12.34
CA GLY A 138 -2.38 -7.33 -12.61
C GLY A 138 -2.50 -6.21 -11.57
N ALA A 139 -1.56 -6.10 -10.61
CA ALA A 139 -1.56 -4.97 -9.68
C ALA A 139 -0.99 -3.70 -10.34
N ASP A 140 -1.59 -2.56 -10.07
CA ASP A 140 -1.00 -1.25 -10.37
C ASP A 140 -0.02 -0.87 -9.25
N LYS A 141 1.26 -0.64 -9.59
CA LYS A 141 2.31 -0.27 -8.63
C LYS A 141 2.09 1.10 -7.97
N GLU A 142 1.31 1.98 -8.59
CA GLU A 142 1.05 3.34 -8.09
C GLU A 142 -0.04 3.39 -7.02
N VAL A 143 -0.71 2.27 -6.76
CA VAL A 143 -1.70 2.20 -5.67
C VAL A 143 -1.08 1.77 -4.34
N PHE A 144 0.17 1.29 -4.36
CA PHE A 144 0.93 1.02 -3.14
C PHE A 144 1.45 2.35 -2.57
N VAL A 145 0.83 2.78 -1.48
CA VAL A 145 1.22 4.00 -0.76
C VAL A 145 2.49 3.69 0.06
N PRO A 146 3.56 4.48 -0.04
CA PRO A 146 4.73 4.29 0.80
C PRO A 146 4.36 4.30 2.28
N ILE A 147 4.82 3.29 3.02
CA ILE A 147 4.66 3.17 4.47
C ILE A 147 5.97 3.59 5.13
N VAL A 148 5.87 4.35 6.21
CA VAL A 148 7.02 4.69 7.05
C VAL A 148 7.14 3.64 8.14
N LEU A 149 8.25 2.92 8.14
CA LEU A 149 8.59 1.87 9.09
C LEU A 149 9.58 2.43 10.11
N ASP A 150 9.24 2.35 11.37
CA ASP A 150 10.15 2.66 12.48
C ASP A 150 11.12 1.48 12.66
N LEU A 151 12.41 1.72 12.45
CA LEU A 151 13.48 0.72 12.57
C LEU A 151 14.18 0.75 13.93
N THR A 152 13.56 1.38 14.93
CA THR A 152 14.00 1.29 16.32
C THR A 152 14.10 -0.18 16.73
N SER A 153 15.23 -0.57 17.26
CA SER A 153 15.48 -1.94 17.70
C SER A 153 14.59 -2.35 18.88
N ASP A 154 14.46 -3.65 19.13
CA ASP A 154 13.65 -4.19 20.24
C ASP A 154 14.13 -3.71 21.61
N ASP A 155 15.43 -3.41 21.76
CA ASP A 155 16.04 -2.82 22.97
C ASP A 155 16.01 -1.27 22.99
N GLY A 156 15.38 -0.62 22.00
CA GLY A 156 15.09 0.81 21.97
C GLY A 156 16.16 1.71 21.35
N LEU A 157 17.15 1.17 20.64
CA LEU A 157 18.13 1.97 19.91
C LEU A 157 17.54 2.42 18.55
N ASP A 158 17.72 3.69 18.22
CA ASP A 158 17.15 4.36 17.04
C ASP A 158 18.17 4.61 15.91
N ASP A 159 19.29 3.90 15.92
CA ASP A 159 20.42 4.12 15.00
C ASP A 159 20.06 4.00 13.53
N TYR A 160 19.04 3.20 13.19
CA TYR A 160 18.57 2.97 11.81
C TYR A 160 17.43 3.91 11.41
N GLY A 161 16.88 4.69 12.35
CA GLY A 161 15.86 5.69 12.11
C GLY A 161 14.57 5.10 11.51
N THR A 162 14.20 5.56 10.35
CA THR A 162 12.97 5.11 9.63
C THR A 162 13.30 4.77 8.19
N ASP A 163 12.52 3.84 7.60
CA ASP A 163 12.52 3.58 6.16
C ASP A 163 11.15 3.87 5.54
N SER A 164 11.14 4.36 4.31
CA SER A 164 9.93 4.55 3.53
C SER A 164 9.92 3.59 2.34
N ALA A 165 8.98 2.67 2.30
CA ALA A 165 8.91 1.64 1.28
C ALA A 165 7.47 1.39 0.83
N LYS A 166 7.24 1.05 -0.46
CA LYS A 166 5.93 0.63 -0.96
C LYS A 166 5.50 -0.71 -0.35
N ILE A 167 6.46 -1.62 -0.16
CA ILE A 167 6.25 -2.92 0.48
C ILE A 167 7.34 -3.13 1.52
N GLY A 168 6.93 -3.43 2.74
CA GLY A 168 7.82 -3.69 3.87
C GLY A 168 7.55 -5.01 4.56
N LEU A 169 8.13 -5.16 5.73
CA LEU A 169 7.80 -6.19 6.71
C LEU A 169 7.14 -5.53 7.92
N ILE A 170 6.37 -6.31 8.66
CA ILE A 170 5.74 -5.80 9.89
C ILE A 170 6.81 -5.49 10.95
N THR A 171 6.64 -4.40 11.71
CA THR A 171 7.47 -4.16 12.89
C THR A 171 6.94 -4.96 14.09
N ASP A 172 7.77 -5.20 15.10
CA ASP A 172 7.35 -5.82 16.36
C ASP A 172 6.23 -5.03 17.05
N GLN A 173 6.30 -3.71 17.01
CA GLN A 173 5.26 -2.84 17.57
C GLN A 173 3.93 -3.04 16.84
N MET A 174 3.93 -3.03 15.49
CA MET A 174 2.74 -3.31 14.69
C MET A 174 2.22 -4.72 14.95
N TYR A 175 3.13 -5.71 15.00
CA TYR A 175 2.73 -7.08 15.31
C TYR A 175 2.01 -7.18 16.65
N ARG A 176 2.56 -6.57 17.71
CA ARG A 176 1.93 -6.54 19.05
C ARG A 176 0.58 -5.83 19.01
N ALA A 177 0.47 -4.72 18.29
CA ALA A 177 -0.78 -3.95 18.16
C ALA A 177 -1.88 -4.75 17.43
N PHE A 178 -1.53 -5.42 16.34
CA PHE A 178 -2.48 -6.14 15.49
C PHE A 178 -2.52 -7.66 15.75
N ARG A 179 -1.82 -8.17 16.78
CA ARG A 179 -1.68 -9.60 17.05
C ARG A 179 -2.99 -10.38 17.07
N LYS A 180 -4.09 -9.76 17.51
CA LYS A 180 -5.40 -10.43 17.65
C LYS A 180 -6.05 -10.73 16.31
N ILE A 181 -5.74 -9.92 15.29
CA ILE A 181 -6.34 -10.01 13.95
C ILE A 181 -5.39 -10.62 12.91
N ILE A 182 -4.10 -10.67 13.21
CA ILE A 182 -3.12 -11.31 12.33
C ILE A 182 -3.31 -12.84 12.39
N PRO A 183 -3.63 -13.50 11.26
CA PRO A 183 -3.72 -14.96 11.23
C PRO A 183 -2.34 -15.57 11.45
N LYS A 184 -2.32 -16.79 11.99
CA LYS A 184 -1.07 -17.55 12.10
C LYS A 184 -0.52 -17.84 10.71
N ALA A 185 0.76 -17.63 10.54
CA ALA A 185 1.46 -18.02 9.32
C ALA A 185 1.79 -19.52 9.33
N SER A 186 1.94 -20.10 8.14
CA SER A 186 2.35 -21.50 7.99
C SER A 186 3.80 -21.74 8.41
N GLU A 187 4.64 -20.71 8.38
CA GLU A 187 6.06 -20.76 8.71
C GLU A 187 6.52 -19.54 9.51
N ASP A 188 7.69 -19.62 10.12
CA ASP A 188 8.36 -18.52 10.76
C ASP A 188 8.68 -17.42 9.73
N TYR A 189 8.50 -16.14 10.08
CA TYR A 189 8.71 -15.04 9.14
C TYR A 189 9.39 -13.83 9.78
N TRP A 190 10.22 -13.15 8.97
CA TRP A 190 10.95 -11.97 9.39
C TRP A 190 10.04 -10.80 9.72
N THR A 191 10.41 -10.02 10.74
CA THR A 191 9.95 -8.64 10.94
C THR A 191 11.01 -7.67 10.40
N CYS A 192 10.75 -6.37 10.32
CA CYS A 192 11.79 -5.39 10.02
C CYS A 192 12.50 -4.85 11.27
N THR A 193 12.16 -5.35 12.47
CA THR A 193 12.73 -4.86 13.73
C THR A 193 14.06 -5.58 14.04
N PRO A 194 15.18 -4.85 14.17
CA PRO A 194 16.42 -5.43 14.64
C PRO A 194 16.32 -5.80 16.13
N LEU A 195 17.03 -6.86 16.58
CA LEU A 195 17.11 -7.19 18.00
C LEU A 195 17.81 -6.06 18.78
N SER A 196 18.91 -5.58 18.23
CA SER A 196 19.68 -4.43 18.69
C SER A 196 20.48 -3.88 17.50
N THR A 197 21.39 -2.94 17.71
CA THR A 197 22.19 -2.34 16.65
C THR A 197 23.68 -2.62 16.79
N GLU A 198 24.47 -2.15 15.83
CA GLU A 198 25.94 -2.25 15.89
C GLU A 198 26.52 -1.59 17.14
N ARG A 199 25.88 -0.55 17.67
CA ARG A 199 26.28 0.14 18.90
C ARG A 199 26.43 -0.83 20.08
N ASN A 200 25.54 -1.82 20.17
CA ASN A 200 25.59 -2.88 21.20
C ASN A 200 26.26 -4.17 20.71
N GLY A 201 26.83 -4.19 19.49
CA GLY A 201 27.50 -5.36 18.93
C GLY A 201 26.59 -6.43 18.35
N TYR A 202 25.29 -6.13 18.15
CA TYR A 202 24.27 -7.08 17.66
C TYR A 202 23.71 -6.74 16.28
N LYS A 203 24.55 -6.28 15.37
CA LYS A 203 24.17 -5.85 14.01
C LYS A 203 23.64 -6.95 13.09
N SER A 204 23.59 -8.19 13.54
CA SER A 204 23.23 -9.35 12.71
C SER A 204 22.01 -10.12 13.18
N PHE A 205 21.32 -9.65 14.23
CA PHE A 205 20.13 -10.35 14.73
C PHE A 205 18.86 -9.54 14.44
N VAL A 206 17.87 -10.19 13.83
CA VAL A 206 16.57 -9.63 13.45
C VAL A 206 15.48 -10.36 14.22
N ARG A 207 14.44 -9.64 14.61
CA ARG A 207 13.24 -10.23 15.18
C ARG A 207 12.44 -10.98 14.10
N TYR A 208 11.86 -12.11 14.47
CA TYR A 208 10.94 -12.86 13.64
C TYR A 208 9.77 -13.38 14.46
N VAL A 209 8.65 -13.67 13.80
CA VAL A 209 7.47 -14.30 14.40
C VAL A 209 7.48 -15.77 14.02
N ASN A 210 7.40 -16.65 15.00
CA ASN A 210 7.32 -18.09 14.75
C ASN A 210 5.88 -18.56 14.51
N THR A 211 5.72 -19.81 14.07
CA THR A 211 4.43 -20.43 13.77
C THR A 211 3.47 -20.47 14.98
N SER A 212 3.98 -20.41 16.22
CA SER A 212 3.13 -20.27 17.42
C SER A 212 2.65 -18.83 17.64
N GLY A 213 3.23 -17.86 16.93
CA GLY A 213 3.01 -16.43 17.09
C GLY A 213 3.88 -15.81 18.19
N ALA A 214 4.97 -16.45 18.64
CA ALA A 214 5.93 -15.84 19.53
C ALA A 214 6.97 -15.06 18.74
N LEU A 215 7.42 -13.93 19.33
CA LEU A 215 8.54 -13.14 18.81
C LEU A 215 9.85 -13.76 19.30
N ASN A 216 10.73 -14.08 18.38
CA ASN A 216 12.08 -14.58 18.58
C ASN A 216 13.08 -13.75 17.79
N ASP A 217 14.36 -14.10 17.85
CA ASP A 217 15.41 -13.50 17.05
C ASP A 217 16.22 -14.57 16.31
N GLY A 218 16.78 -14.16 15.20
CA GLY A 218 17.63 -15.01 14.37
C GLY A 218 18.67 -14.19 13.60
N SER A 219 19.75 -14.87 13.20
CA SER A 219 20.76 -14.21 12.40
C SER A 219 20.22 -13.83 11.01
N ALA A 220 20.47 -12.58 10.61
CA ALA A 220 19.96 -12.00 9.37
C ALA A 220 20.34 -12.80 8.10
N TYR A 221 21.46 -13.51 8.13
CA TYR A 221 21.92 -14.29 6.98
C TYR A 221 21.28 -15.69 6.86
N TYR A 222 20.51 -16.14 7.86
CA TYR A 222 19.85 -17.44 7.76
C TYR A 222 18.79 -17.43 6.66
N GLY A 223 18.98 -18.33 5.68
CA GLY A 223 18.11 -18.43 4.52
C GLY A 223 16.83 -19.23 4.73
N ASN A 224 16.34 -19.36 5.98
CA ASN A 224 15.18 -20.16 6.36
C ASN A 224 14.01 -19.34 6.91
N GLY A 225 14.09 -18.02 6.87
CA GLY A 225 12.98 -17.15 7.25
C GLY A 225 12.00 -16.97 6.09
N GLY A 226 10.71 -17.14 6.36
CA GLY A 226 9.64 -16.80 5.44
C GLY A 226 9.53 -15.28 5.27
N VAL A 227 9.05 -14.84 4.11
CA VAL A 227 8.76 -13.44 3.83
C VAL A 227 7.26 -13.23 3.86
N ARG A 228 6.79 -12.31 4.70
CA ARG A 228 5.38 -11.95 4.84
C ARG A 228 5.20 -10.45 4.62
N PRO A 229 4.89 -10.04 3.38
CA PRO A 229 4.84 -8.63 3.01
C PRO A 229 3.77 -7.83 3.73
N LEU A 230 4.11 -6.57 4.05
CA LEU A 230 3.21 -5.53 4.55
C LEU A 230 3.13 -4.41 3.49
N CYS A 231 1.95 -3.93 3.17
CA CYS A 231 1.75 -2.79 2.26
C CYS A 231 0.59 -1.91 2.71
N ALA A 232 0.53 -0.69 2.18
CA ALA A 232 -0.66 0.15 2.25
C ALA A 232 -1.23 0.34 0.85
N LEU A 233 -2.52 0.11 0.67
CA LEU A 233 -3.23 0.23 -0.60
C LEU A 233 -4.18 1.43 -0.56
N LYS A 234 -4.25 2.21 -1.65
CA LYS A 234 -5.24 3.29 -1.79
C LYS A 234 -6.66 2.74 -1.64
N SER A 235 -7.52 3.46 -0.93
CA SER A 235 -8.88 2.98 -0.58
C SER A 235 -9.86 2.88 -1.75
N ASP A 236 -9.57 3.52 -2.88
CA ASP A 236 -10.45 3.56 -4.06
C ASP A 236 -10.21 2.44 -5.07
N ILE A 237 -9.20 1.59 -4.86
CA ILE A 237 -8.90 0.48 -5.76
C ILE A 237 -9.90 -0.66 -5.65
N LEU A 238 -10.08 -1.37 -6.76
CA LEU A 238 -10.86 -2.60 -6.81
C LEU A 238 -10.00 -3.80 -6.40
N VAL A 239 -10.51 -4.60 -5.49
CA VAL A 239 -9.91 -5.85 -5.03
C VAL A 239 -10.91 -6.98 -5.16
N SER A 240 -10.44 -8.22 -5.26
CA SER A 240 -11.30 -9.40 -5.21
C SER A 240 -11.45 -9.87 -3.76
N TYR A 241 -12.62 -10.42 -3.42
CA TYR A 241 -12.91 -10.92 -2.07
C TYR A 241 -13.99 -12.01 -2.08
N ASP A 242 -14.03 -12.83 -1.03
CA ASP A 242 -15.12 -13.74 -0.70
C ASP A 242 -16.07 -13.07 0.30
N GLU A 243 -17.38 -13.16 0.09
CA GLU A 243 -18.39 -12.50 0.95
C GLU A 243 -18.28 -12.86 2.44
N GLY A 244 -17.91 -14.08 2.76
CA GLY A 244 -17.76 -14.54 4.14
C GLY A 244 -16.44 -14.11 4.81
N GLU A 245 -15.52 -13.50 4.07
CA GLU A 245 -14.19 -13.16 4.55
C GLU A 245 -13.97 -11.64 4.72
N VAL A 246 -15.01 -10.83 4.58
CA VAL A 246 -14.91 -9.37 4.67
C VAL A 246 -15.84 -8.80 5.72
N ASN A 247 -15.37 -7.76 6.40
CA ASN A 247 -16.11 -6.94 7.36
C ASN A 247 -16.33 -5.56 6.75
N GLU A 248 -17.45 -4.94 7.01
CA GLU A 248 -17.66 -3.54 6.63
C GLU A 248 -16.76 -2.61 7.44
N ARG A 249 -16.18 -1.60 6.78
CA ARG A 249 -15.42 -0.56 7.45
C ARG A 249 -16.36 0.30 8.32
N LYS A 250 -16.04 0.37 9.60
CA LYS A 250 -16.72 1.30 10.50
C LYS A 250 -16.13 2.70 10.32
N PRO A 251 -16.96 3.73 10.12
CA PRO A 251 -16.47 5.09 10.03
C PRO A 251 -15.75 5.49 11.33
N SER A 252 -14.70 6.27 11.22
CA SER A 252 -14.03 6.83 12.39
C SER A 252 -14.94 7.79 13.14
N PHE A 253 -14.62 8.08 14.41
CA PHE A 253 -15.39 9.04 15.21
C PHE A 253 -15.43 10.43 14.54
N GLY A 254 -14.33 10.86 13.91
CA GLY A 254 -14.28 12.10 13.14
C GLY A 254 -15.21 12.10 11.93
N GLU A 255 -15.25 10.99 11.18
CA GLU A 255 -16.18 10.83 10.04
C GLU A 255 -17.64 10.82 10.50
N MET A 256 -17.94 10.16 11.64
CA MET A 256 -19.30 10.16 12.22
C MET A 256 -19.74 11.56 12.65
N ILE A 257 -18.85 12.31 13.30
CA ILE A 257 -19.13 13.71 13.68
C ILE A 257 -19.30 14.57 12.44
N GLY A 258 -18.38 14.46 11.46
CA GLY A 258 -18.46 15.20 10.20
C GLY A 258 -19.77 14.94 9.47
N LYS A 259 -20.21 13.69 9.38
CA LYS A 259 -21.50 13.32 8.80
C LYS A 259 -22.68 13.88 9.60
N ALA A 260 -22.67 13.74 10.92
CA ALA A 260 -23.73 14.26 11.79
C ALA A 260 -23.83 15.80 11.74
N LEU A 261 -22.69 16.49 11.65
CA LEU A 261 -22.65 17.95 11.47
C LEU A 261 -23.20 18.35 10.11
N ALA A 262 -22.81 17.66 9.05
CA ALA A 262 -23.31 17.91 7.70
C ALA A 262 -24.82 17.66 7.61
N GLU A 263 -25.33 16.57 8.18
CA GLU A 263 -26.77 16.27 8.25
C GLU A 263 -27.52 17.29 9.10
N GLY A 264 -26.97 17.67 10.25
CA GLY A 264 -27.55 18.69 11.13
C GLY A 264 -27.60 20.07 10.49
N LEU A 265 -26.54 20.45 9.77
CA LEU A 265 -26.45 21.70 9.03
C LEU A 265 -27.43 21.70 7.84
N ASN A 266 -27.52 20.62 7.08
CA ASN A 266 -28.49 20.46 6.00
C ASN A 266 -29.93 20.58 6.53
N LYS A 267 -30.25 19.91 7.62
CA LYS A 267 -31.57 19.99 8.24
C LYS A 267 -31.87 21.41 8.77
N ALA A 268 -30.89 22.11 9.31
CA ALA A 268 -31.07 23.50 9.83
C ALA A 268 -31.25 24.52 8.69
N ILE A 269 -30.60 24.32 7.55
CA ILE A 269 -30.63 25.25 6.40
C ILE A 269 -31.84 24.99 5.50
N PHE A 270 -32.19 23.72 5.25
CA PHE A 270 -33.13 23.32 4.19
C PHE A 270 -34.42 22.68 4.70
N GLY A 271 -34.56 22.39 6.02
CA GLY A 271 -35.70 21.68 6.56
C GLY A 271 -35.68 20.17 6.26
N GLU A 272 -36.76 19.47 6.72
CA GLU A 272 -36.93 18.04 6.43
C GLU A 272 -37.53 17.86 5.03
N GLY A 273 -36.76 17.46 4.03
CA GLY A 273 -37.32 16.95 2.78
C GLY A 273 -36.80 17.49 1.44
N GLU A 274 -35.90 18.49 1.43
CA GLU A 274 -35.30 18.95 0.17
C GLU A 274 -33.82 18.58 0.09
N GLU A 275 -33.44 17.76 -0.90
CA GLU A 275 -32.03 17.53 -1.24
C GLU A 275 -31.46 18.79 -1.93
N PRO A 276 -30.43 19.42 -1.38
CA PRO A 276 -29.83 20.62 -1.96
C PRO A 276 -28.90 20.27 -3.13
N LYS A 277 -29.47 20.00 -4.30
CA LYS A 277 -28.70 19.63 -5.51
C LYS A 277 -27.71 20.70 -6.01
N GLY A 278 -27.82 21.94 -5.52
CA GLY A 278 -26.92 23.03 -5.90
C GLY A 278 -25.75 23.27 -4.94
N ILE A 279 -26.01 23.20 -3.64
CA ILE A 279 -25.04 23.61 -2.61
C ILE A 279 -24.05 22.50 -2.28
N LEU A 280 -24.44 21.22 -2.40
CA LEU A 280 -23.48 20.11 -2.33
C LEU A 280 -22.46 20.19 -3.48
N ALA A 281 -22.90 20.51 -4.68
CA ALA A 281 -22.00 20.70 -5.84
C ALA A 281 -21.09 21.94 -5.67
N GLU A 282 -21.60 23.03 -5.03
CA GLU A 282 -20.76 24.18 -4.70
C GLU A 282 -19.80 23.89 -3.54
N ALA A 283 -20.21 23.17 -2.51
CA ALA A 283 -19.34 22.74 -1.40
C ALA A 283 -18.28 21.72 -1.86
N GLU A 284 -18.62 20.78 -2.74
CA GLU A 284 -17.67 19.87 -3.36
C GLU A 284 -16.70 20.60 -4.27
N ALA A 285 -17.18 21.60 -5.04
CA ALA A 285 -16.34 22.47 -5.88
C ALA A 285 -15.44 23.38 -5.03
N GLN A 286 -15.91 23.81 -3.86
CA GLN A 286 -15.12 24.62 -2.93
C GLN A 286 -14.08 23.74 -2.20
N ALA A 287 -14.44 22.55 -1.73
CA ALA A 287 -13.50 21.59 -1.15
C ALA A 287 -12.44 21.13 -2.16
N ALA A 288 -12.83 20.98 -3.44
CA ALA A 288 -11.88 20.70 -4.51
C ALA A 288 -10.90 21.85 -4.75
N ARG A 289 -11.38 23.13 -4.69
CA ARG A 289 -10.52 24.31 -4.80
C ARG A 289 -9.60 24.49 -3.59
N GLU A 290 -10.11 24.23 -2.38
CA GLU A 290 -9.31 24.28 -1.14
C GLU A 290 -8.21 23.20 -1.17
N LYS A 291 -8.52 22.01 -1.64
CA LYS A 291 -7.53 20.93 -1.82
C LYS A 291 -6.51 21.25 -2.92
N GLU A 292 -6.93 21.91 -4.01
CA GLU A 292 -6.04 22.37 -5.06
C GLU A 292 -5.14 23.51 -4.56
N GLN A 293 -5.66 24.36 -3.67
CA GLN A 293 -4.92 25.42 -3.00
C GLN A 293 -3.91 24.86 -1.99
N GLU A 294 -4.31 23.86 -1.18
CA GLU A 294 -3.41 23.15 -0.26
C GLU A 294 -2.28 22.44 -1.03
N ASP A 295 -2.60 21.82 -2.17
CA ASP A 295 -1.63 21.15 -3.04
C ASP A 295 -0.67 22.18 -3.71
N GLU A 296 -1.18 23.37 -4.08
CA GLU A 296 -0.34 24.46 -4.55
C GLU A 296 0.53 25.08 -3.44
N ASP A 297 -0.02 25.23 -2.23
CA ASP A 297 0.73 25.74 -1.08
C ASP A 297 1.79 24.75 -0.62
N GLN A 298 1.51 23.43 -0.68
CA GLN A 298 2.52 22.40 -0.44
C GLN A 298 3.61 22.42 -1.51
N LYS A 299 3.27 22.51 -2.79
CA LYS A 299 4.26 22.68 -3.88
C LYS A 299 5.10 23.95 -3.72
N ARG A 300 4.50 25.03 -3.21
CA ARG A 300 5.24 26.26 -2.87
C ARG A 300 6.17 26.07 -1.68
N ALA A 301 5.72 25.35 -0.64
CA ALA A 301 6.55 25.03 0.52
C ALA A 301 7.75 24.16 0.13
N ASP A 302 7.51 23.13 -0.68
CA ASP A 302 8.55 22.25 -1.22
C ASP A 302 9.54 23.03 -2.10
N ALA A 303 9.05 23.96 -2.93
CA ALA A 303 9.88 24.84 -3.73
C ALA A 303 10.75 25.79 -2.87
N VAL A 304 10.21 26.31 -1.78
CA VAL A 304 10.96 27.16 -0.82
C VAL A 304 12.03 26.36 -0.09
N ASP A 305 11.73 25.14 0.31
CA ASP A 305 12.69 24.27 0.99
C ASP A 305 13.83 23.85 0.05
N MET A 306 13.50 23.59 -1.21
CA MET A 306 14.49 23.31 -2.26
C MET A 306 15.35 24.52 -2.60
N MET A 307 14.77 25.74 -2.65
CA MET A 307 15.52 26.97 -2.86
C MET A 307 16.55 27.21 -1.75
N LYS A 308 16.25 26.81 -0.51
CA LYS A 308 17.23 26.83 0.59
C LYS A 308 18.37 25.85 0.35
N HIS A 309 18.07 24.65 -0.13
CA HIS A 309 19.11 23.65 -0.46
C HIS A 309 19.99 24.13 -1.61
N ILE A 310 19.42 24.78 -2.62
CA ILE A 310 20.17 25.41 -3.72
C ILE A 310 21.04 26.57 -3.17
N ALA A 311 20.49 27.44 -2.33
CA ALA A 311 21.24 28.56 -1.74
C ALA A 311 22.43 28.09 -0.89
N VAL A 312 22.25 27.00 -0.12
CA VAL A 312 23.34 26.39 0.65
C VAL A 312 24.37 25.72 -0.28
N ALA A 313 23.93 25.03 -1.32
CA ALA A 313 24.81 24.31 -2.25
C ALA A 313 25.69 25.25 -3.10
N PHE A 314 25.22 26.47 -3.36
CA PHE A 314 25.91 27.47 -4.19
C PHE A 314 26.41 28.67 -3.40
N ASP A 315 26.46 28.62 -2.06
CA ASP A 315 26.99 29.67 -1.16
C ASP A 315 26.35 31.05 -1.40
N ILE A 316 25.02 31.11 -1.52
CA ILE A 316 24.26 32.35 -1.75
C ILE A 316 23.67 32.82 -0.39
N PRO A 317 24.34 33.75 0.33
CA PRO A 317 23.97 34.12 1.71
C PRO A 317 22.61 34.85 1.84
N ALA A 318 22.17 35.53 0.78
CA ALA A 318 21.07 36.49 0.84
C ALA A 318 19.67 35.85 0.94
N VAL A 319 19.53 34.53 0.71
CA VAL A 319 18.23 33.85 0.71
C VAL A 319 17.79 33.37 2.10
N ILE A 320 18.70 33.35 3.06
CA ILE A 320 18.46 32.77 4.40
C ILE A 320 17.88 33.80 5.39
N ASP A 321 18.27 35.07 5.29
CA ASP A 321 17.89 36.11 6.27
C ASP A 321 16.54 36.80 6.01
N GLU A 322 16.01 36.80 4.79
CA GLU A 322 14.75 37.50 4.47
C GLU A 322 13.48 36.72 4.79
N LYS A 323 13.59 35.49 5.32
CA LYS A 323 12.43 34.59 5.59
C LYS A 323 11.53 35.07 6.73
N GLU A 324 12.06 35.77 7.73
CA GLU A 324 11.28 36.32 8.85
C GLU A 324 10.48 37.59 8.49
N GLU A 325 10.95 38.37 7.53
CA GLU A 325 10.25 39.62 7.12
C GLU A 325 9.16 39.36 6.04
N SER A 326 9.33 38.39 5.14
CA SER A 326 8.34 38.14 4.09
C SER A 326 7.05 37.55 4.65
N HIS A 327 7.12 36.74 5.74
CA HIS A 327 5.94 36.22 6.43
C HIS A 327 5.13 37.28 7.16
N LYS A 328 5.78 38.36 7.61
CA LYS A 328 5.09 39.50 8.29
C LYS A 328 4.38 40.41 7.34
N ASN A 329 4.77 40.50 6.08
CA ASN A 329 4.29 41.50 5.12
C ASN A 329 3.39 40.91 4.00
N GLY A 330 3.05 39.64 3.99
CA GLY A 330 2.09 39.03 3.05
C GLY A 330 2.49 39.08 1.58
N LYS A 331 3.77 39.32 1.26
CA LYS A 331 4.26 39.33 -0.13
C LYS A 331 4.47 37.91 -0.64
N SER A 332 3.95 37.64 -1.84
CA SER A 332 4.09 36.31 -2.45
C SER A 332 5.56 36.06 -2.88
N LEU A 333 5.97 34.79 -2.89
CA LEU A 333 7.26 34.35 -3.41
C LEU A 333 7.49 34.86 -4.85
N ALA A 334 6.43 35.02 -5.64
CA ALA A 334 6.46 35.56 -6.99
C ALA A 334 6.83 37.05 -7.01
N GLU A 335 6.38 37.88 -6.06
CA GLU A 335 6.74 39.28 -5.91
C GLU A 335 8.19 39.43 -5.42
N TRP A 336 8.61 38.53 -4.51
CA TRP A 336 10.01 38.53 -4.06
C TRP A 336 10.95 38.16 -5.21
N LEU A 337 10.61 37.16 -6.02
CA LEU A 337 11.37 36.75 -7.21
C LEU A 337 11.39 37.83 -8.32
N THR A 338 10.50 38.83 -8.30
CA THR A 338 10.42 39.87 -9.33
C THR A 338 11.27 41.10 -9.02
N ASN A 339 11.65 41.35 -7.76
CA ASN A 339 12.14 42.66 -7.30
C ASN A 339 13.64 42.78 -6.96
N HIS A 340 14.47 41.74 -7.16
CA HIS A 340 15.87 41.76 -6.72
C HIS A 340 16.88 41.29 -7.78
N SER A 341 18.14 41.54 -7.51
CA SER A 341 19.38 41.59 -8.31
C SER A 341 19.70 40.38 -9.24
N GLU A 342 20.83 40.48 -9.99
CA GLU A 342 21.34 39.47 -10.92
C GLU A 342 21.47 38.08 -10.32
N GLN A 343 21.78 37.94 -9.02
CA GLN A 343 21.89 36.65 -8.32
C GLN A 343 20.57 35.88 -8.27
N GLN A 344 19.44 36.57 -8.25
CA GLN A 344 18.11 35.92 -8.30
C GLN A 344 17.70 35.50 -9.71
N LYS A 345 18.28 36.11 -10.73
CA LYS A 345 18.12 35.67 -12.10
C LYS A 345 18.80 34.34 -12.31
N GLU A 346 19.98 34.17 -11.73
CA GLU A 346 20.74 32.93 -11.75
C GLU A 346 20.01 31.81 -10.99
N ALA A 347 19.49 32.10 -9.81
CA ALA A 347 18.68 31.15 -9.03
C ALA A 347 17.39 30.75 -9.76
N ARG A 348 16.74 31.64 -10.51
CA ARG A 348 15.56 31.31 -11.34
C ARG A 348 15.90 30.43 -12.53
N GLU A 349 17.03 30.67 -13.17
CA GLU A 349 17.49 29.84 -14.28
C GLU A 349 17.82 28.44 -13.79
N LEU A 350 18.52 28.31 -12.66
CA LEU A 350 18.81 27.00 -12.01
C LEU A 350 17.55 26.30 -11.61
N TYR A 351 16.56 26.98 -11.06
CA TYR A 351 15.26 26.40 -10.74
C TYR A 351 14.49 25.94 -11.99
N GLY A 352 14.54 26.72 -13.05
CA GLY A 352 13.96 26.34 -14.33
C GLY A 352 14.55 25.02 -14.87
N TRP A 353 15.86 24.90 -14.86
CA TRP A 353 16.56 23.69 -15.28
C TRP A 353 16.23 22.49 -14.39
N TYR A 354 16.21 22.68 -13.07
CA TYR A 354 15.81 21.64 -12.14
C TYR A 354 14.38 21.15 -12.40
N SER A 355 13.44 22.07 -12.56
CA SER A 355 12.03 21.73 -12.84
C SER A 355 11.87 20.92 -14.13
N GLU A 356 12.61 21.27 -15.18
CA GLU A 356 12.58 20.50 -16.43
C GLU A 356 13.23 19.11 -16.29
N LEU A 357 14.30 18.97 -15.53
CA LEU A 357 14.92 17.68 -15.22
C LEU A 357 13.99 16.80 -14.40
N LYS A 358 13.26 17.35 -13.44
CA LYS A 358 12.24 16.62 -12.67
C LYS A 358 11.08 16.14 -13.55
N LYS A 359 10.58 16.98 -14.46
CA LYS A 359 9.57 16.59 -15.47
C LYS A 359 10.08 15.49 -16.39
N ALA A 360 11.36 15.46 -16.68
CA ALA A 360 12.02 14.42 -17.48
C ALA A 360 12.28 13.12 -16.69
N GLY A 361 11.88 13.03 -15.38
CA GLY A 361 11.95 11.83 -14.57
C GLY A 361 13.25 11.64 -13.79
N PHE A 362 14.13 12.65 -13.72
CA PHE A 362 15.34 12.58 -12.90
C PHE A 362 15.02 12.69 -11.41
N THR A 363 15.77 11.99 -10.56
CA THR A 363 15.71 12.17 -9.10
C THR A 363 16.33 13.50 -8.70
N ASP A 364 16.05 13.98 -7.48
CA ASP A 364 16.62 15.23 -6.96
C ASP A 364 18.16 15.23 -7.00
N ALA A 365 18.78 14.13 -6.54
CA ALA A 365 20.22 13.95 -6.57
C ALA A 365 20.79 14.02 -8.00
N GLN A 366 20.16 13.39 -8.97
CA GLN A 366 20.57 13.41 -10.37
C GLN A 366 20.40 14.78 -11.01
N ALA A 367 19.29 15.47 -10.71
CA ALA A 367 19.03 16.82 -11.20
C ALA A 367 20.06 17.81 -10.64
N PHE A 368 20.41 17.71 -9.34
CA PHE A 368 21.43 18.54 -8.71
C PHE A 368 22.83 18.31 -9.28
N GLU A 369 23.22 17.07 -9.52
CA GLU A 369 24.53 16.75 -10.13
C GLU A 369 24.64 17.31 -11.57
N LEU A 370 23.57 17.23 -12.36
CA LEU A 370 23.54 17.77 -13.73
C LEU A 370 23.57 19.30 -13.78
N ILE A 371 23.07 19.99 -12.76
CA ILE A 371 23.07 21.45 -12.67
C ILE A 371 24.42 21.99 -12.16
N LYS A 372 25.13 21.19 -11.33
CA LYS A 372 26.45 21.53 -10.80
C LYS A 372 27.58 21.38 -11.81
N GLY A 373 27.42 20.50 -12.83
CA GLY A 373 28.45 20.14 -13.82
C GLY A 373 28.81 21.16 -14.78
#